data_4e325c8fb18264c042c511141b93f9e4
#
_entry.id   4e325c8fb18264c042c511141b93f9e4
#
_cell.length_a   1.000
_cell.length_b   1.000
_cell.length_c   1.000
_cell.angle_alpha   90.00
_cell.angle_beta   90.00
_cell.angle_gamma   90.00
#
_symmetry.space_group_name_H-M   'P 1'
#
loop_
_entity.id
_entity.type
_entity.pdbx_description
1 polymer ?
#
loop_
_entity_poly.entity_id
_entity_poly.type
_entity_poly.pdbx_seq_one_letter_code
_entity_poly.pdbx_strand_id
1 'polypeptide(L)'
;MILGASSFAGSFSQIASEVESVELYIPKMGLYTDSLLRQDLLAGIIDDLSTVDLYTSLHAPYFAASPTYPQDVLVDTANMDASAFRLIRESIGIAGRLGSRVVVLHPGRVNGDRDRAFRVMVRNLGILARDAEEHNVMLGLENKEGTDQGNLCIEAEELIRAVEEVNSDNLGVTFDVGHANLTCGGNMMRLREFAGRIARHVVHVHVHDNRGIWLEQYDGDEHLAPGDGIIDYSVLSELTGYRGIFNMEVFSMEDVVKGKGTILNAVRIP
;
A
#
# COMPACT_ATOMS: atom_id res chain seq x y z
N MET A 1 2.95 -16.45 -6.46
CA MET A 1 3.23 -15.01 -6.60
C MET A 1 2.29 -14.46 -7.65
N ILE A 2 1.66 -13.35 -7.40
CA ILE A 2 0.81 -12.60 -8.33
C ILE A 2 1.51 -11.27 -8.56
N LEU A 3 1.83 -10.92 -9.80
CA LEU A 3 2.36 -9.60 -10.10
C LEU A 3 1.23 -8.62 -10.34
N GLY A 4 1.38 -7.41 -9.82
CA GLY A 4 0.43 -6.33 -9.98
C GLY A 4 1.10 -5.01 -10.35
N ALA A 5 0.28 -4.05 -10.75
CA ALA A 5 0.70 -2.67 -10.98
C ALA A 5 -0.37 -1.70 -10.49
N SER A 6 0.04 -0.52 -10.08
CA SER A 6 -0.89 0.53 -9.66
C SER A 6 -1.67 1.09 -10.85
N SER A 7 -2.93 1.41 -10.62
CA SER A 7 -3.88 1.91 -11.64
C SER A 7 -3.47 3.23 -12.29
N PHE A 8 -2.49 3.93 -11.75
CA PHE A 8 -1.95 5.13 -12.37
C PHE A 8 -0.87 4.86 -13.42
N ALA A 9 -0.39 3.61 -13.56
CA ALA A 9 0.57 3.24 -14.59
C ALA A 9 -0.04 3.15 -16.00
N GLY A 10 -1.33 2.76 -16.10
CA GLY A 10 -2.00 2.60 -17.38
C GLY A 10 -3.48 2.24 -17.27
N SER A 11 -4.13 1.98 -18.40
CA SER A 11 -5.50 1.45 -18.44
C SER A 11 -5.56 0.00 -17.97
N PHE A 12 -6.73 -0.48 -17.53
CA PHE A 12 -6.90 -1.87 -17.06
C PHE A 12 -6.50 -2.89 -18.15
N SER A 13 -6.80 -2.63 -19.40
CA SER A 13 -6.41 -3.51 -20.51
C SER A 13 -4.90 -3.54 -20.74
N GLN A 14 -4.20 -2.41 -20.60
CA GLN A 14 -2.75 -2.37 -20.67
C GLN A 14 -2.11 -3.11 -19.50
N ILE A 15 -2.62 -2.89 -18.29
CA ILE A 15 -2.13 -3.59 -17.10
C ILE A 15 -2.37 -5.10 -17.24
N ALA A 16 -3.57 -5.53 -17.65
CA ALA A 16 -3.90 -6.94 -17.84
C ALA A 16 -3.06 -7.64 -18.92
N SER A 17 -2.49 -6.90 -19.87
CA SER A 17 -1.56 -7.49 -20.87
C SER A 17 -0.20 -7.84 -20.29
N GLU A 18 0.16 -7.28 -19.14
CA GLU A 18 1.49 -7.44 -18.56
C GLU A 18 1.49 -8.18 -17.21
N VAL A 19 0.47 -7.96 -16.37
CA VAL A 19 0.42 -8.48 -15.00
C VAL A 19 -0.96 -9.02 -14.65
N GLU A 20 -1.07 -9.71 -13.50
CA GLU A 20 -2.28 -10.44 -13.09
C GLU A 20 -3.13 -9.66 -12.09
N SER A 21 -2.66 -8.51 -11.61
CA SER A 21 -3.37 -7.70 -10.62
C SER A 21 -3.26 -6.20 -10.90
N VAL A 22 -4.29 -5.47 -10.50
CA VAL A 22 -4.26 -4.00 -10.45
C VAL A 22 -4.56 -3.52 -9.04
N GLU A 23 -3.77 -2.57 -8.57
CA GLU A 23 -4.08 -1.81 -7.36
C GLU A 23 -4.77 -0.51 -7.70
N LEU A 24 -6.00 -0.37 -7.22
CA LEU A 24 -6.84 0.78 -7.47
C LEU A 24 -6.51 1.88 -6.46
N TYR A 25 -5.94 2.98 -6.92
CA TYR A 25 -5.68 4.15 -6.09
C TYR A 25 -6.93 5.03 -6.02
N ILE A 26 -7.69 4.87 -4.96
CA ILE A 26 -9.01 5.51 -4.75
C ILE A 26 -9.01 7.01 -5.06
N PRO A 27 -8.02 7.81 -4.64
CA PRO A 27 -8.02 9.24 -4.92
C PRO A 27 -8.04 9.62 -6.41
N LYS A 28 -7.52 8.78 -7.29
CA LYS A 28 -7.47 9.04 -8.74
C LYS A 28 -8.59 8.40 -9.54
N MET A 29 -9.48 7.63 -8.90
CA MET A 29 -10.58 6.96 -9.60
C MET A 29 -11.77 7.89 -9.93
N GLY A 30 -11.77 9.12 -9.45
CA GLY A 30 -12.83 10.10 -9.72
C GLY A 30 -14.20 9.72 -9.15
N LEU A 31 -14.24 8.89 -8.12
CA LEU A 31 -15.48 8.30 -7.58
C LEU A 31 -16.34 9.25 -6.75
N TYR A 32 -15.89 10.47 -6.50
CA TYR A 32 -16.57 11.40 -5.59
C TYR A 32 -16.99 12.68 -6.28
N THR A 33 -18.18 13.17 -5.91
CA THR A 33 -18.67 14.50 -6.25
C THR A 33 -19.27 15.11 -4.99
N ASP A 34 -18.87 16.33 -4.64
CA ASP A 34 -19.32 17.02 -3.41
C ASP A 34 -19.17 16.15 -2.15
N SER A 35 -18.05 15.46 -2.03
CA SER A 35 -17.73 14.51 -0.95
C SER A 35 -18.67 13.30 -0.85
N LEU A 36 -19.46 13.03 -1.86
CA LEU A 36 -20.36 11.88 -1.94
C LEU A 36 -19.84 10.86 -2.94
N LEU A 37 -19.79 9.59 -2.51
CA LEU A 37 -19.45 8.46 -3.38
C LEU A 37 -20.52 8.29 -4.48
N ARG A 38 -20.08 8.35 -5.72
CA ARG A 38 -20.91 8.18 -6.92
C ARG A 38 -21.03 6.70 -7.28
N GLN A 39 -22.20 6.14 -7.01
CA GLN A 39 -22.48 4.73 -7.25
C GLN A 39 -22.48 4.37 -8.76
N ASP A 40 -22.88 5.30 -9.62
CA ASP A 40 -22.86 5.15 -11.08
C ASP A 40 -21.43 5.06 -11.63
N LEU A 41 -20.50 5.88 -11.11
CA LEU A 41 -19.09 5.83 -11.50
C LEU A 41 -18.41 4.55 -11.01
N LEU A 42 -18.72 4.13 -9.78
CA LEU A 42 -18.21 2.87 -9.26
C LEU A 42 -18.74 1.67 -10.07
N ALA A 43 -20.02 1.68 -10.47
CA ALA A 43 -20.57 0.64 -11.35
C ALA A 43 -19.81 0.59 -12.69
N GLY A 44 -19.49 1.72 -13.30
CA GLY A 44 -18.68 1.78 -14.52
C GLY A 44 -17.30 1.14 -14.36
N ILE A 45 -16.62 1.40 -13.23
CA ILE A 45 -15.32 0.76 -12.95
C ILE A 45 -15.45 -0.76 -12.76
N ILE A 46 -16.51 -1.22 -12.08
CA ILE A 46 -16.79 -2.66 -11.93
C ILE A 46 -17.02 -3.29 -13.32
N ASP A 47 -17.78 -2.64 -14.18
CA ASP A 47 -18.05 -3.10 -15.55
C ASP A 47 -16.75 -3.16 -16.36
N ASP A 48 -15.91 -2.13 -16.32
CA ASP A 48 -14.61 -2.11 -17.00
C ASP A 48 -13.68 -3.25 -16.50
N LEU A 49 -13.59 -3.45 -15.20
CA LEU A 49 -12.80 -4.54 -14.60
C LEU A 49 -13.33 -5.92 -14.98
N SER A 50 -14.65 -6.06 -15.19
CA SER A 50 -15.26 -7.33 -15.61
C SER A 50 -14.86 -7.75 -17.03
N THR A 51 -14.31 -6.84 -17.83
CA THR A 51 -13.84 -7.11 -19.19
C THR A 51 -12.41 -7.66 -19.25
N VAL A 52 -11.71 -7.68 -18.14
CA VAL A 52 -10.31 -8.12 -18.03
C VAL A 52 -10.15 -9.15 -16.91
N ASP A 53 -9.14 -10.00 -17.02
CA ASP A 53 -8.82 -11.01 -15.98
C ASP A 53 -7.76 -10.46 -15.04
N LEU A 54 -8.17 -9.70 -14.02
CA LEU A 54 -7.30 -9.09 -13.04
C LEU A 54 -7.81 -9.34 -11.61
N TYR A 55 -6.90 -9.75 -10.73
CA TYR A 55 -7.11 -9.58 -9.30
C TYR A 55 -7.04 -8.09 -8.94
N THR A 56 -7.71 -7.71 -7.86
CA THR A 56 -7.68 -6.32 -7.40
C THR A 56 -7.18 -6.20 -5.96
N SER A 57 -6.45 -5.14 -5.68
CA SER A 57 -6.23 -4.53 -4.36
C SER A 57 -6.62 -3.06 -4.42
N LEU A 58 -6.81 -2.43 -3.27
CA LEU A 58 -7.08 -1.01 -3.19
C LEU A 58 -6.02 -0.32 -2.35
N HIS A 59 -5.57 0.82 -2.80
CA HIS A 59 -4.89 1.79 -1.95
C HIS A 59 -5.92 2.81 -1.44
N ALA A 60 -6.13 2.82 -0.13
CA ALA A 60 -7.04 3.77 0.51
C ALA A 60 -6.50 5.21 0.40
N PRO A 61 -7.36 6.22 0.47
CA PRO A 61 -6.91 7.59 0.47
C PRO A 61 -6.10 7.90 1.73
N TYR A 62 -4.93 8.45 1.53
CA TYR A 62 -4.20 9.21 2.54
C TYR A 62 -4.27 10.71 2.30
N PHE A 63 -4.66 11.11 1.08
CA PHE A 63 -5.14 12.44 0.77
C PHE A 63 -6.63 12.33 0.52
N ALA A 64 -7.44 13.00 1.31
CA ALA A 64 -8.85 13.11 1.00
C ALA A 64 -9.26 14.54 1.26
N ALA A 65 -9.54 15.21 0.22
CA ALA A 65 -9.89 16.52 0.38
C ALA A 65 -11.21 16.86 0.04
N SER A 66 -11.64 17.71 0.02
CA SER A 66 -12.67 18.54 -0.49
C SER A 66 -13.53 17.86 -1.51
N PRO A 67 -14.62 18.44 -1.90
CA PRO A 67 -15.64 17.91 -2.79
C PRO A 67 -15.12 17.31 -4.10
N THR A 68 -14.00 17.81 -4.59
CA THR A 68 -13.35 17.33 -5.81
C THR A 68 -12.14 16.46 -5.46
N TYR A 69 -12.39 15.42 -4.83
CA TYR A 69 -11.44 14.38 -4.56
C TYR A 69 -10.57 13.99 -5.78
N PRO A 70 -9.29 13.75 -5.57
CA PRO A 70 -8.47 13.85 -4.40
C PRO A 70 -7.88 15.24 -4.28
N GLN A 71 -7.82 15.74 -3.10
CA GLN A 71 -7.00 16.89 -2.81
C GLN A 71 -6.51 16.85 -1.38
N ASP A 72 -5.78 17.76 -1.01
CA ASP A 72 -4.92 18.07 0.11
C ASP A 72 -5.43 17.81 1.53
N VAL A 73 -6.30 16.84 1.77
CA VAL A 73 -6.62 16.39 3.13
C VAL A 73 -5.93 15.07 3.40
N LEU A 74 -5.03 15.11 4.32
CA LEU A 74 -4.34 13.94 4.81
C LEU A 74 -5.32 13.10 5.65
N VAL A 75 -5.56 11.86 5.25
CA VAL A 75 -6.18 10.87 6.13
C VAL A 75 -5.09 10.31 7.04
N ASP A 76 -5.08 10.77 8.27
CA ASP A 76 -4.08 10.43 9.28
C ASP A 76 -4.68 9.43 10.27
N THR A 77 -4.26 8.16 10.21
CA THR A 77 -4.79 7.10 11.09
C THR A 77 -4.50 7.34 12.56
N ALA A 78 -3.50 8.16 12.90
CA ALA A 78 -3.24 8.61 14.26
C ALA A 78 -4.12 9.79 14.70
N ASN A 79 -4.93 10.37 13.79
CA ASN A 79 -5.76 11.54 14.09
C ASN A 79 -7.03 11.55 13.20
N MET A 80 -7.78 10.46 13.19
CA MET A 80 -8.97 10.35 12.34
C MET A 80 -10.17 11.09 12.95
N ASP A 81 -10.81 11.91 12.15
CA ASP A 81 -12.14 12.43 12.40
C ASP A 81 -13.23 11.57 11.74
N ALA A 82 -14.49 11.97 11.90
CA ALA A 82 -15.62 11.26 11.31
C ALA A 82 -15.56 11.18 9.77
N SER A 83 -14.98 12.18 9.11
CA SER A 83 -14.84 12.22 7.66
C SER A 83 -13.77 11.23 7.19
N ALA A 84 -12.62 11.19 7.87
CA ALA A 84 -11.56 10.24 7.59
C ALA A 84 -12.04 8.79 7.78
N PHE A 85 -12.74 8.49 8.90
CA PHE A 85 -13.35 7.18 9.12
C PHE A 85 -14.33 6.80 8.00
N ARG A 86 -15.18 7.73 7.57
CA ARG A 86 -16.13 7.47 6.48
C ARG A 86 -15.40 7.10 5.20
N LEU A 87 -14.38 7.84 4.81
CA LEU A 87 -13.62 7.61 3.58
C LEU A 87 -12.93 6.25 3.56
N ILE A 88 -12.31 5.85 4.68
CA ILE A 88 -11.69 4.52 4.78
C ILE A 88 -12.74 3.41 4.77
N ARG A 89 -13.87 3.57 5.47
CA ARG A 89 -14.99 2.62 5.43
C ARG A 89 -15.58 2.48 4.03
N GLU A 90 -15.72 3.58 3.30
CA GLU A 90 -16.14 3.55 1.90
C GLU A 90 -15.14 2.78 1.04
N SER A 91 -13.82 2.96 1.26
CA SER A 91 -12.77 2.19 0.57
C SER A 91 -12.87 0.70 0.86
N ILE A 92 -13.08 0.32 2.12
CA ILE A 92 -13.33 -1.08 2.53
C ILE A 92 -14.59 -1.64 1.85
N GLY A 93 -15.69 -0.87 1.83
CA GLY A 93 -16.93 -1.28 1.15
C GLY A 93 -16.76 -1.42 -0.37
N ILE A 94 -15.98 -0.54 -1.01
CA ILE A 94 -15.61 -0.64 -2.44
C ILE A 94 -14.80 -1.91 -2.66
N ALA A 95 -13.80 -2.18 -1.84
CA ALA A 95 -12.97 -3.39 -1.91
C ALA A 95 -13.82 -4.67 -1.84
N GLY A 96 -14.74 -4.74 -0.89
CA GLY A 96 -15.66 -5.87 -0.77
C GLY A 96 -16.53 -6.08 -2.02
N ARG A 97 -17.01 -5.00 -2.65
CA ARG A 97 -17.80 -5.06 -3.91
C ARG A 97 -16.97 -5.51 -5.11
N LEU A 98 -15.69 -5.16 -5.15
CA LEU A 98 -14.76 -5.54 -6.22
C LEU A 98 -14.16 -6.93 -6.01
N GLY A 99 -14.37 -7.55 -4.84
CA GLY A 99 -13.68 -8.78 -4.46
C GLY A 99 -12.17 -8.57 -4.26
N SER A 100 -11.77 -7.34 -3.93
CA SER A 100 -10.37 -7.01 -3.68
C SER A 100 -9.85 -7.70 -2.44
N ARG A 101 -8.62 -8.21 -2.53
CA ARG A 101 -8.01 -9.00 -1.46
C ARG A 101 -7.54 -8.15 -0.29
N VAL A 102 -7.00 -6.96 -0.59
CA VAL A 102 -6.36 -6.09 0.40
C VAL A 102 -6.77 -4.64 0.16
N VAL A 103 -6.94 -3.91 1.26
CA VAL A 103 -6.96 -2.44 1.28
C VAL A 103 -5.71 -1.97 2.00
N VAL A 104 -4.83 -1.28 1.29
CA VAL A 104 -3.62 -0.68 1.83
C VAL A 104 -3.97 0.60 2.59
N LEU A 105 -3.41 0.75 3.78
CA LEU A 105 -3.57 1.92 4.66
C LEU A 105 -2.20 2.45 5.08
N HIS A 106 -2.03 3.76 5.01
CA HIS A 106 -0.88 4.39 5.65
C HIS A 106 -1.06 4.45 7.17
N PRO A 107 0.03 4.36 7.93
CA PRO A 107 0.03 4.62 9.36
C PRO A 107 -0.23 6.06 9.68
N GLY A 108 -0.38 6.70 10.58
CA GLY A 108 -0.53 8.17 10.77
C GLY A 108 0.79 8.84 11.01
N ARG A 109 0.68 10.09 11.39
CA ARG A 109 1.81 10.97 11.69
C ARG A 109 1.92 11.28 13.17
N VAL A 110 3.15 11.53 13.60
CA VAL A 110 3.45 11.96 14.97
C VAL A 110 3.10 13.43 15.14
N ASN A 111 2.00 13.69 15.83
CA ASN A 111 1.60 15.03 16.26
C ASN A 111 1.85 15.15 17.78
N GLY A 112 3.03 15.62 18.16
CA GLY A 112 3.47 15.72 19.54
C GLY A 112 4.11 14.43 20.07
N ASP A 113 3.47 13.75 21.01
CA ASP A 113 4.01 12.52 21.62
C ASP A 113 3.79 11.29 20.74
N ARG A 114 4.87 10.60 20.34
CA ARG A 114 4.85 9.43 19.45
C ARG A 114 4.06 8.27 20.03
N ASP A 115 4.24 7.97 21.31
CA ASP A 115 3.53 6.87 21.95
C ASP A 115 2.02 7.12 22.01
N ARG A 116 1.62 8.37 22.20
CA ARG A 116 0.20 8.75 22.14
C ARG A 116 -0.35 8.60 20.72
N ALA A 117 0.37 9.09 19.71
CA ALA A 117 -0.03 8.96 18.31
C ALA A 117 -0.16 7.48 17.92
N PHE A 118 0.81 6.65 18.29
CA PHE A 118 0.78 5.21 18.07
C PHE A 118 -0.45 4.54 18.71
N ARG A 119 -0.74 4.80 19.98
CA ARG A 119 -1.93 4.23 20.65
C ARG A 119 -3.25 4.67 19.98
N VAL A 120 -3.32 5.89 19.48
CA VAL A 120 -4.51 6.37 18.74
C VAL A 120 -4.63 5.64 17.41
N MET A 121 -3.54 5.48 16.67
CA MET A 121 -3.49 4.69 15.44
C MET A 121 -3.97 3.25 15.68
N VAL A 122 -3.40 2.55 16.64
CA VAL A 122 -3.79 1.16 16.99
C VAL A 122 -5.28 1.05 17.31
N ARG A 123 -5.82 1.97 18.11
CA ARG A 123 -7.26 2.01 18.39
C ARG A 123 -8.10 2.19 17.13
N ASN A 124 -7.69 3.11 16.24
CA ASN A 124 -8.42 3.41 15.02
C ASN A 124 -8.35 2.24 14.03
N LEU A 125 -7.17 1.61 13.90
CA LEU A 125 -6.99 0.39 13.11
C LEU A 125 -7.88 -0.77 13.64
N GLY A 126 -8.01 -0.92 14.94
CA GLY A 126 -8.90 -1.92 15.54
C GLY A 126 -10.38 -1.68 15.24
N ILE A 127 -10.81 -0.43 15.02
CA ILE A 127 -12.17 -0.11 14.55
C ILE A 127 -12.30 -0.51 13.08
N LEU A 128 -11.35 -0.11 12.23
CA LEU A 128 -11.38 -0.38 10.80
C LEU A 128 -11.23 -1.88 10.48
N ALA A 129 -10.47 -2.63 11.28
CA ALA A 129 -10.33 -4.07 11.12
C ALA A 129 -11.65 -4.83 11.30
N ARG A 130 -12.52 -4.36 12.21
CA ARG A 130 -13.90 -4.92 12.33
C ARG A 130 -14.75 -4.58 11.11
N ASP A 131 -14.66 -3.35 10.61
CA ASP A 131 -15.35 -2.97 9.35
C ASP A 131 -14.86 -3.84 8.18
N ALA A 132 -13.55 -4.16 8.12
CA ALA A 132 -12.96 -5.01 7.10
C ALA A 132 -13.42 -6.49 7.21
N GLU A 133 -13.56 -7.01 8.42
CA GLU A 133 -14.10 -8.36 8.66
C GLU A 133 -15.51 -8.50 8.08
N GLU A 134 -16.40 -7.51 8.29
CA GLU A 134 -17.76 -7.51 7.74
C GLU A 134 -17.80 -7.55 6.19
N HIS A 135 -16.75 -7.11 5.54
CA HIS A 135 -16.63 -7.07 4.08
C HIS A 135 -15.73 -8.17 3.49
N ASN A 136 -15.18 -9.07 4.33
CA ASN A 136 -14.19 -10.08 3.94
C ASN A 136 -12.95 -9.48 3.26
N VAL A 137 -12.48 -8.36 3.76
CA VAL A 137 -11.31 -7.63 3.25
C VAL A 137 -10.19 -7.71 4.28
N MET A 138 -8.95 -7.82 3.82
CA MET A 138 -7.75 -7.68 4.62
C MET A 138 -7.28 -6.22 4.60
N LEU A 139 -6.94 -5.65 5.73
CA LEU A 139 -6.21 -4.37 5.80
C LEU A 139 -4.70 -4.64 5.78
N GLY A 140 -3.97 -3.92 4.96
CA GLY A 140 -2.52 -3.93 4.92
C GLY A 140 -1.96 -2.61 5.46
N LEU A 141 -1.43 -2.61 6.68
CA LEU A 141 -0.74 -1.46 7.26
C LEU A 141 0.65 -1.33 6.63
N GLU A 142 0.88 -0.25 5.91
CA GLU A 142 2.10 -0.03 5.17
C GLU A 142 3.21 0.56 6.04
N ASN A 143 4.46 0.08 5.89
CA ASN A 143 5.61 0.77 6.45
C ASN A 143 5.89 2.07 5.68
N LYS A 144 6.24 3.12 6.40
CA LYS A 144 6.64 4.39 5.80
C LYS A 144 8.16 4.59 5.81
N GLU A 145 8.61 5.48 4.93
CA GLU A 145 10.01 5.86 4.79
C GLU A 145 10.52 6.55 6.05
N GLY A 146 11.69 6.11 6.55
CA GLY A 146 12.36 6.69 7.72
C GLY A 146 13.10 7.99 7.43
N THR A 147 13.12 8.45 6.20
CA THR A 147 13.61 9.78 5.81
C THR A 147 12.72 10.89 6.34
N ASP A 148 11.43 10.63 6.60
CA ASP A 148 10.54 11.49 7.37
C ASP A 148 10.25 10.90 8.77
N GLN A 149 10.93 11.39 9.78
CA GLN A 149 10.77 10.96 11.18
C GLN A 149 9.39 11.33 11.78
N GLY A 150 8.59 12.11 11.08
CA GLY A 150 7.20 12.40 11.44
C GLY A 150 6.25 11.24 11.14
N ASN A 151 6.66 10.22 10.40
CA ASN A 151 5.85 9.05 10.14
C ASN A 151 5.83 8.07 11.31
N LEU A 152 4.71 7.35 11.50
CA LEU A 152 4.65 6.12 12.29
C LEU A 152 5.03 4.91 11.42
N CYS A 153 5.33 3.79 12.03
CA CYS A 153 5.63 2.52 11.36
C CYS A 153 6.79 2.60 10.34
N ILE A 154 7.82 3.36 10.69
CA ILE A 154 9.04 3.41 9.89
C ILE A 154 9.98 2.22 10.17
N GLU A 155 9.86 1.55 11.32
CA GLU A 155 10.66 0.41 11.71
C GLU A 155 9.81 -0.87 11.83
N ALA A 156 10.43 -2.01 11.57
CA ALA A 156 9.76 -3.32 11.63
C ALA A 156 9.08 -3.58 12.97
N GLU A 157 9.72 -3.18 14.08
CA GLU A 157 9.21 -3.34 15.45
C GLU A 157 7.89 -2.63 15.66
N GLU A 158 7.78 -1.39 15.17
CA GLU A 158 6.57 -0.59 15.36
C GLU A 158 5.41 -1.16 14.54
N LEU A 159 5.67 -1.66 13.31
CA LEU A 159 4.69 -2.38 12.50
C LEU A 159 4.19 -3.65 13.18
N ILE A 160 5.11 -4.52 13.61
CA ILE A 160 4.78 -5.78 14.29
C ILE A 160 3.95 -5.48 15.53
N ARG A 161 4.39 -4.53 16.33
CA ARG A 161 3.68 -4.10 17.54
C ARG A 161 2.26 -3.60 17.20
N ALA A 162 2.09 -2.82 16.13
CA ALA A 162 0.77 -2.32 15.73
C ALA A 162 -0.19 -3.47 15.37
N VAL A 163 0.25 -4.42 14.55
CA VAL A 163 -0.56 -5.58 14.16
C VAL A 163 -0.89 -6.48 15.35
N GLU A 164 0.09 -6.75 16.21
CA GLU A 164 -0.09 -7.60 17.40
C GLU A 164 -0.99 -6.93 18.46
N GLU A 165 -0.89 -5.61 18.68
CA GLU A 165 -1.77 -4.91 19.62
C GLU A 165 -3.21 -4.78 19.12
N VAL A 166 -3.43 -4.64 17.79
CA VAL A 166 -4.78 -4.69 17.21
C VAL A 166 -5.37 -6.08 17.32
N ASN A 167 -4.57 -7.12 17.16
CA ASN A 167 -4.92 -8.53 17.31
C ASN A 167 -6.20 -8.91 16.54
N SER A 168 -6.19 -8.67 15.21
CA SER A 168 -7.28 -8.99 14.29
C SER A 168 -6.76 -9.82 13.13
N ASP A 169 -7.52 -10.85 12.74
CA ASP A 169 -7.22 -11.66 11.56
C ASP A 169 -7.40 -10.88 10.24
N ASN A 170 -8.02 -9.68 10.30
CA ASN A 170 -8.25 -8.81 9.15
C ASN A 170 -7.26 -7.63 9.08
N LEU A 171 -6.14 -7.69 9.80
CA LEU A 171 -5.05 -6.72 9.70
C LEU A 171 -3.71 -7.42 9.58
N GLY A 172 -2.93 -7.04 8.57
CA GLY A 172 -1.56 -7.45 8.39
C GLY A 172 -0.69 -6.28 7.91
N VAL A 173 0.49 -6.59 7.42
CA VAL A 173 1.47 -5.62 6.94
C VAL A 173 1.43 -5.56 5.40
N THR A 174 1.34 -4.37 4.84
CA THR A 174 1.82 -4.09 3.49
C THR A 174 3.29 -3.77 3.59
N PHE A 175 4.13 -4.62 3.01
CA PHE A 175 5.56 -4.39 2.96
C PHE A 175 5.92 -3.56 1.73
N ASP A 176 6.21 -2.28 1.95
CA ASP A 176 6.80 -1.44 0.93
C ASP A 176 8.32 -1.55 0.99
N VAL A 177 8.90 -2.12 -0.09
CA VAL A 177 10.34 -2.38 -0.20
C VAL A 177 11.13 -1.08 -0.37
N GLY A 178 10.58 -0.13 -1.12
CA GLY A 178 11.22 1.17 -1.35
C GLY A 178 11.31 2.00 -0.08
N HIS A 179 10.22 2.12 0.66
CA HIS A 179 10.18 2.80 1.96
C HIS A 179 11.15 2.15 2.96
N ALA A 180 11.17 0.81 3.02
CA ALA A 180 12.11 0.10 3.89
C ALA A 180 13.57 0.30 3.46
N ASN A 181 13.85 0.40 2.15
CA ASN A 181 15.20 0.72 1.66
C ASN A 181 15.66 2.11 2.13
N LEU A 182 14.78 3.12 2.09
CA LEU A 182 15.05 4.46 2.62
C LEU A 182 15.30 4.43 4.13
N THR A 183 14.46 3.72 4.88
CA THR A 183 14.64 3.53 6.33
C THR A 183 15.98 2.86 6.65
N CYS A 184 16.39 1.90 5.83
CA CYS A 184 17.65 1.19 5.98
C CYS A 184 18.86 1.95 5.46
N GLY A 185 18.68 3.12 4.82
CA GLY A 185 19.77 3.92 4.25
C GLY A 185 20.49 3.18 3.11
N GLY A 186 19.78 2.41 2.28
CA GLY A 186 20.34 1.61 1.19
C GLY A 186 21.17 0.40 1.65
N ASN A 187 21.14 0.05 2.94
CA ASN A 187 21.88 -1.08 3.48
C ASN A 187 21.09 -2.39 3.33
N MET A 188 21.53 -3.24 2.39
CA MET A 188 20.86 -4.51 2.08
C MET A 188 20.75 -5.49 3.24
N MET A 189 21.72 -5.53 4.16
CA MET A 189 21.63 -6.44 5.33
C MET A 189 20.49 -6.00 6.26
N ARG A 190 20.36 -4.69 6.52
CA ARG A 190 19.27 -4.14 7.32
C ARG A 190 17.91 -4.34 6.61
N LEU A 191 17.86 -4.17 5.28
CA LEU A 191 16.64 -4.40 4.51
C LEU A 191 16.19 -5.87 4.56
N ARG A 192 17.11 -6.84 4.47
CA ARG A 192 16.80 -8.26 4.67
C ARG A 192 16.32 -8.56 6.08
N GLU A 193 16.98 -7.99 7.09
CA GLU A 193 16.54 -8.13 8.48
C GLU A 193 15.14 -7.57 8.68
N PHE A 194 14.85 -6.39 8.14
CA PHE A 194 13.52 -5.78 8.17
C PHE A 194 12.48 -6.72 7.56
N ALA A 195 12.71 -7.18 6.33
CA ALA A 195 11.80 -8.08 5.61
C ALA A 195 11.58 -9.40 6.36
N GLY A 196 12.65 -10.04 6.85
CA GLY A 196 12.56 -11.29 7.59
C GLY A 196 11.77 -11.17 8.90
N ARG A 197 11.88 -10.03 9.58
CA ARG A 197 11.15 -9.79 10.84
C ARG A 197 9.66 -9.66 10.64
N ILE A 198 9.21 -8.96 9.59
CA ILE A 198 7.78 -8.76 9.31
C ILE A 198 7.15 -9.89 8.51
N ALA A 199 7.93 -10.82 7.94
CA ALA A 199 7.51 -11.79 6.93
C ALA A 199 6.20 -12.54 7.27
N ARG A 200 6.02 -12.94 8.54
CA ARG A 200 4.82 -13.68 8.99
C ARG A 200 3.55 -12.83 9.00
N HIS A 201 3.67 -11.51 8.99
CA HIS A 201 2.55 -10.57 9.05
C HIS A 201 2.21 -9.99 7.68
N VAL A 202 3.03 -10.26 6.64
CA VAL A 202 2.86 -9.66 5.32
C VAL A 202 1.63 -10.21 4.62
N VAL A 203 0.75 -9.32 4.19
CA VAL A 203 -0.48 -9.60 3.44
C VAL A 203 -0.48 -8.96 2.06
N HIS A 204 0.39 -7.99 1.82
CA HIS A 204 0.59 -7.30 0.55
C HIS A 204 2.02 -6.78 0.42
N VAL A 205 2.49 -6.58 -0.80
CA VAL A 205 3.85 -6.08 -1.05
C VAL A 205 3.81 -4.99 -2.12
N HIS A 206 4.38 -3.82 -1.81
CA HIS A 206 4.71 -2.79 -2.78
C HIS A 206 6.17 -2.91 -3.22
N VAL A 207 6.40 -2.76 -4.50
CA VAL A 207 7.73 -2.78 -5.08
C VAL A 207 7.93 -1.59 -6.02
N HIS A 208 8.87 -0.76 -5.67
CA HIS A 208 9.43 0.32 -6.48
C HIS A 208 10.87 0.53 -6.03
N ASP A 209 11.66 1.21 -6.82
CA ASP A 209 13.09 1.41 -6.52
C ASP A 209 13.38 2.88 -6.15
N ASN A 210 14.50 3.06 -5.47
CA ASN A 210 15.04 4.36 -5.11
C ASN A 210 16.56 4.25 -4.82
N ARG A 211 17.21 5.35 -4.43
CA ARG A 211 18.65 5.38 -4.15
C ARG A 211 19.01 5.14 -2.68
N GLY A 212 18.05 4.84 -1.84
CA GLY A 212 18.25 4.56 -0.41
C GLY A 212 18.74 5.75 0.41
N ILE A 213 18.58 6.96 -0.09
CA ILE A 213 19.00 8.20 0.58
C ILE A 213 17.89 9.25 0.53
N TRP A 214 17.91 10.16 1.49
CA TRP A 214 17.04 11.32 1.43
C TRP A 214 17.39 12.22 0.25
N LEU A 215 16.37 12.69 -0.47
CA LEU A 215 16.47 13.70 -1.54
C LEU A 215 15.42 14.77 -1.28
N GLU A 216 15.65 15.99 -1.76
CA GLU A 216 14.70 17.10 -1.62
C GLU A 216 13.36 16.79 -2.29
N GLN A 217 13.38 16.02 -3.37
CA GLN A 217 12.17 15.57 -4.04
C GLN A 217 11.62 14.31 -3.36
N TYR A 218 10.40 14.40 -2.84
CA TYR A 218 9.64 13.30 -2.21
C TYR A 218 10.40 12.57 -1.09
N ASP A 219 11.28 13.26 -0.36
CA ASP A 219 12.10 12.68 0.72
C ASP A 219 12.95 11.48 0.28
N GLY A 220 13.18 11.33 -1.05
CA GLY A 220 13.90 10.22 -1.67
C GLY A 220 13.01 9.07 -2.14
N ASP A 221 11.70 9.16 -1.95
CA ASP A 221 10.72 8.17 -2.41
C ASP A 221 10.41 8.35 -3.91
N GLU A 222 11.36 7.92 -4.75
CA GLU A 222 11.38 8.24 -6.18
C GLU A 222 10.43 7.40 -7.03
N HIS A 223 9.93 6.27 -6.53
CA HIS A 223 9.11 5.30 -7.27
C HIS A 223 9.73 4.90 -8.63
N LEU A 224 11.05 4.68 -8.68
CA LEU A 224 11.72 4.20 -9.89
C LEU A 224 11.28 2.78 -10.23
N ALA A 225 11.37 2.41 -11.51
CA ALA A 225 11.15 1.02 -11.91
C ALA A 225 12.10 0.08 -11.16
N PRO A 226 11.63 -1.10 -10.69
CA PRO A 226 12.51 -2.09 -10.08
C PRO A 226 13.69 -2.42 -10.97
N GLY A 227 14.90 -2.15 -10.45
CA GLY A 227 16.18 -2.28 -11.15
C GLY A 227 16.77 -0.97 -11.68
N ASP A 228 16.11 0.18 -11.47
CA ASP A 228 16.65 1.52 -11.81
C ASP A 228 17.30 2.24 -10.63
N GLY A 229 17.08 1.74 -9.43
CA GLY A 229 17.72 2.21 -8.20
C GLY A 229 18.81 1.28 -7.72
N ILE A 230 18.86 1.06 -6.41
CA ILE A 230 19.91 0.24 -5.78
C ILE A 230 19.39 -1.02 -5.08
N ILE A 231 18.07 -1.27 -5.11
CA ILE A 231 17.48 -2.38 -4.35
C ILE A 231 17.82 -3.72 -5.02
N ASP A 232 18.43 -4.62 -4.25
CA ASP A 232 18.55 -6.03 -4.64
C ASP A 232 17.28 -6.77 -4.24
N TYR A 233 16.40 -7.02 -5.20
CA TYR A 233 15.11 -7.67 -4.98
C TYR A 233 15.20 -9.14 -4.53
N SER A 234 16.40 -9.71 -4.39
CA SER A 234 16.58 -10.97 -3.69
C SER A 234 16.11 -10.90 -2.21
N VAL A 235 15.91 -9.69 -1.66
CA VAL A 235 15.25 -9.46 -0.36
C VAL A 235 13.85 -10.10 -0.29
N LEU A 236 13.15 -10.21 -1.40
CA LEU A 236 11.82 -10.84 -1.45
C LEU A 236 11.85 -12.32 -1.05
N SER A 237 13.01 -12.97 -1.10
CA SER A 237 13.19 -14.34 -0.61
C SER A 237 13.01 -14.48 0.91
N GLU A 238 13.14 -13.39 1.67
CA GLU A 238 12.90 -13.36 3.11
C GLU A 238 11.41 -13.53 3.45
N LEU A 239 10.50 -13.23 2.51
CA LEU A 239 9.06 -13.37 2.66
C LEU A 239 8.63 -14.83 2.47
N THR A 240 9.22 -15.73 3.27
CA THR A 240 8.98 -17.17 3.16
C THR A 240 7.51 -17.52 3.39
N GLY A 241 6.90 -18.20 2.40
CA GLY A 241 5.49 -18.61 2.48
C GLY A 241 4.50 -17.57 1.94
N TYR A 242 4.88 -16.32 1.75
CA TYR A 242 3.99 -15.33 1.10
C TYR A 242 3.78 -15.68 -0.39
N ARG A 243 2.50 -15.68 -0.82
CA ARG A 243 2.08 -16.04 -2.20
C ARG A 243 1.08 -15.04 -2.77
N GLY A 244 0.95 -13.89 -2.15
CA GLY A 244 0.01 -12.85 -2.54
C GLY A 244 0.51 -11.97 -3.69
N ILE A 245 0.03 -10.73 -3.68
CA ILE A 245 0.28 -9.72 -4.70
C ILE A 245 1.58 -8.98 -4.39
N PHE A 246 2.43 -8.85 -5.41
CA PHE A 246 3.58 -7.95 -5.46
C PHE A 246 3.21 -6.83 -6.44
N ASN A 247 2.78 -5.71 -5.91
CA ASN A 247 2.29 -4.57 -6.68
C ASN A 247 3.44 -3.63 -7.03
N MET A 248 3.68 -3.41 -8.30
CA MET A 248 4.63 -2.41 -8.78
C MET A 248 3.99 -1.02 -8.68
N GLU A 249 4.48 -0.21 -7.77
CA GLU A 249 4.00 1.15 -7.54
C GLU A 249 4.81 2.16 -8.35
N VAL A 250 4.63 2.11 -9.66
CA VAL A 250 5.35 2.92 -10.66
C VAL A 250 4.36 3.67 -11.56
N PHE A 251 4.83 4.71 -12.25
CA PHE A 251 3.96 5.68 -12.91
C PHE A 251 3.72 5.45 -14.40
N SER A 252 4.34 4.43 -15.02
CA SER A 252 4.17 4.14 -16.45
C SER A 252 4.16 2.65 -16.74
N MET A 253 3.54 2.27 -17.86
CA MET A 253 3.60 0.89 -18.35
C MET A 253 5.01 0.47 -18.79
N GLU A 254 5.87 1.42 -19.20
CA GLU A 254 7.29 1.15 -19.49
C GLU A 254 8.00 0.66 -18.23
N ASP A 255 7.76 1.32 -17.08
CA ASP A 255 8.33 0.93 -15.79
C ASP A 255 7.76 -0.42 -15.31
N VAL A 256 6.48 -0.69 -15.54
CA VAL A 256 5.87 -2.00 -15.24
C VAL A 256 6.55 -3.12 -16.02
N VAL A 257 6.73 -2.97 -17.33
CA VAL A 257 7.38 -3.97 -18.20
C VAL A 257 8.81 -4.22 -17.76
N LYS A 258 9.55 -3.15 -17.46
CA LYS A 258 10.93 -3.22 -16.98
C LYS A 258 11.03 -3.90 -15.62
N GLY A 259 10.26 -3.43 -14.66
CA GLY A 259 10.26 -3.94 -13.29
C GLY A 259 9.83 -5.40 -13.17
N LYS A 260 8.86 -5.82 -13.98
CA LYS A 260 8.41 -7.22 -14.08
C LYS A 260 9.58 -8.19 -14.30
N GLY A 261 10.49 -7.87 -15.23
CA GLY A 261 11.68 -8.69 -15.50
C GLY A 261 12.58 -8.83 -14.27
N THR A 262 12.83 -7.74 -13.58
CA THR A 262 13.65 -7.69 -12.36
C THR A 262 13.05 -8.54 -11.24
N ILE A 263 11.76 -8.35 -10.93
CA ILE A 263 11.07 -9.08 -9.86
C ILE A 263 11.02 -10.59 -10.15
N LEU A 264 10.66 -10.99 -11.38
CA LEU A 264 10.59 -12.41 -11.76
C LEU A 264 11.94 -13.11 -11.66
N ASN A 265 13.03 -12.42 -11.97
CA ASN A 265 14.38 -12.96 -11.83
C ASN A 265 14.78 -13.11 -10.36
N ALA A 266 14.45 -12.13 -9.52
CA ALA A 266 14.80 -12.14 -8.10
C ALA A 266 14.11 -13.28 -7.32
N VAL A 267 12.86 -13.62 -7.66
CA VAL A 267 12.08 -14.64 -6.95
C VAL A 267 12.32 -16.06 -7.49
N ARG A 268 12.93 -16.20 -8.68
CA ARG A 268 13.28 -17.51 -9.28
C ARG A 268 14.59 -18.11 -8.79
N ILE A 269 15.33 -17.41 -7.95
CA ILE A 269 16.58 -17.96 -7.38
C ILE A 269 16.19 -19.00 -6.33
N PRO A 270 16.54 -20.29 -6.51
CA PRO A 270 16.16 -21.39 -5.64
C PRO A 270 16.78 -21.32 -4.26
#